data_22dbe37d3f2f3a2de466b76e8ce8a02c
#
_entry.id   22dbe37d3f2f3a2de466b76e8ce8a02c
#
_cell.length_a   1.000
_cell.length_b   1.000
_cell.length_c   1.000
_cell.angle_alpha   90.00
_cell.angle_beta   90.00
_cell.angle_gamma   90.00
#
_symmetry.space_group_name_H-M   'P 1'
#
loop_
_entity.id
_entity.type
_entity.pdbx_description
1 polymer ?
#
loop_
_entity_poly.entity_id
_entity_poly.type
_entity_poly.pdbx_seq_one_letter_code
_entity_poly.pdbx_strand_id
1 'polypeptide(L)'
;MRLFLRIHLAAFFVLTAVISFATELPSTDSPIEQVIDQFVQQRLEAEEVTPAPQADDANLLRRLMLDVAGRIPTSEEAKTYVANGSAAKRVELVDRLLASPDFVWHQRNEFDRMLLPNKPNDGDFRKYLLWAVKENRPWDDMFRDMLVGDEADENRKHALTFIKSRARDLDDMLNDTAIVFFGVNVTCAKCHDHPLTPDWKQHHYFGMASFFSRTYVTKKNLLAERPFGEVKFKSKRKDDTKGEQTAKFEFLTGSIIDEPVVERSADDMKKVEEIIKASMQKDDAPAPEKPAFSPREKLVEIALRAADNRFFARNIVNRVWDRFFGRGLVHPVDQLHAANAPSHPELLDWLTRDLVAHNYDIKRLLRGIVLSQAYSRSSEWSVSPMPPDASLFAVAKVKPLTPRQYSLSLLIAANNPTQWPAADQAEQWAQRREQLENASNGWAGSFEMPGESFHVAVDEALLFNNSKRIEDEFLRDSGDRLVGHLKSLSDNQAVIETAVQAICSRPPRDDERAALDDFLQKRSADRVAALRQMVWVLLTGPEMRFSF
;
A
#
# COMPACT_ATOMS: atom_id res chain seq x y z
N MET A 1 23.59 -52.78 -64.31
CA MET A 1 24.53 -52.81 -63.21
C MET A 1 24.63 -51.36 -62.69
N ARG A 2 23.79 -50.97 -61.73
CA ARG A 2 23.68 -49.64 -61.19
C ARG A 2 24.15 -49.65 -59.74
N LEU A 3 25.24 -48.93 -59.51
CA LEU A 3 25.87 -48.78 -58.19
C LEU A 3 25.10 -47.67 -57.41
N PHE A 4 24.49 -48.03 -56.24
CA PHE A 4 23.85 -47.10 -55.33
C PHE A 4 24.88 -46.61 -54.31
N LEU A 5 25.19 -45.27 -54.38
CA LEU A 5 25.99 -44.59 -53.40
C LEU A 5 25.08 -44.09 -52.24
N ARG A 6 25.24 -44.67 -51.05
CA ARG A 6 24.56 -44.22 -49.85
C ARG A 6 25.42 -43.12 -49.17
N ILE A 7 24.93 -41.89 -49.17
CA ILE A 7 25.50 -40.77 -48.41
C ILE A 7 24.85 -40.81 -47.02
N HIS A 8 25.65 -41.06 -45.98
CA HIS A 8 25.23 -40.94 -44.58
C HIS A 8 25.46 -39.48 -44.17
N LEU A 9 24.36 -38.75 -43.94
CA LEU A 9 24.37 -37.41 -43.34
C LEU A 9 24.40 -37.58 -41.81
N ALA A 10 25.56 -37.37 -41.18
CA ALA A 10 25.69 -37.30 -39.74
C ALA A 10 25.24 -35.93 -39.26
N ALA A 11 24.06 -35.82 -38.65
CA ALA A 11 23.61 -34.61 -37.99
C ALA A 11 24.36 -34.49 -36.65
N PHE A 12 25.27 -33.52 -36.55
CA PHE A 12 25.90 -33.10 -35.30
C PHE A 12 24.88 -32.25 -34.51
N PHE A 13 24.24 -32.82 -33.51
CA PHE A 13 23.50 -32.08 -32.53
C PHE A 13 24.50 -31.42 -31.55
N VAL A 14 24.78 -30.16 -31.71
CA VAL A 14 25.49 -29.37 -30.70
C VAL A 14 24.50 -29.09 -29.57
N LEU A 15 24.60 -29.89 -28.51
CA LEU A 15 23.89 -29.65 -27.25
C LEU A 15 24.61 -28.48 -26.56
N THR A 16 24.15 -27.24 -26.77
CA THR A 16 24.54 -26.08 -25.96
C THR A 16 23.93 -26.28 -24.59
N ALA A 17 24.71 -26.81 -23.64
CA ALA A 17 24.37 -26.77 -22.24
C ALA A 17 24.36 -25.30 -21.81
N VAL A 18 23.18 -24.72 -21.65
CA VAL A 18 23.00 -23.48 -20.94
C VAL A 18 23.34 -23.75 -19.47
N ILE A 19 24.61 -23.52 -19.10
CA ILE A 19 25.01 -23.52 -17.70
C ILE A 19 24.33 -22.28 -17.10
N SER A 20 23.16 -22.46 -16.50
CA SER A 20 22.54 -21.48 -15.63
C SER A 20 23.44 -21.36 -14.40
N PHE A 21 24.37 -20.42 -14.42
CA PHE A 21 24.99 -19.96 -13.19
C PHE A 21 23.85 -19.36 -12.36
N ALA A 22 23.46 -20.01 -11.28
CA ALA A 22 22.67 -19.39 -10.25
C ALA A 22 23.50 -18.19 -9.75
N THR A 23 23.16 -17.00 -10.21
CA THR A 23 23.84 -15.77 -9.78
C THR A 23 23.61 -15.65 -8.28
N GLU A 24 24.69 -15.71 -7.50
CA GLU A 24 24.59 -15.55 -6.05
C GLU A 24 23.96 -14.19 -5.76
N LEU A 25 22.87 -14.18 -4.98
CA LEU A 25 22.18 -12.94 -4.66
C LEU A 25 23.12 -12.02 -3.85
N PRO A 26 23.08 -10.69 -4.07
CA PRO A 26 23.84 -9.74 -3.29
C PRO A 26 23.64 -9.93 -1.77
N SER A 27 24.62 -9.49 -0.97
CA SER A 27 24.48 -9.45 0.50
C SER A 27 23.26 -8.61 0.89
N THR A 28 22.58 -8.97 1.96
CA THR A 28 21.50 -8.15 2.55
C THR A 28 22.01 -6.83 3.16
N ASP A 29 23.33 -6.66 3.31
CA ASP A 29 23.94 -5.39 3.72
C ASP A 29 24.12 -4.41 2.55
N SER A 30 23.85 -4.84 1.31
CA SER A 30 23.92 -3.98 0.13
C SER A 30 22.82 -2.91 0.18
N PRO A 31 23.08 -1.68 -0.32
CA PRO A 31 22.04 -0.66 -0.42
C PRO A 31 20.87 -1.13 -1.30
N ILE A 32 19.66 -1.04 -0.78
CA ILE A 32 18.44 -1.56 -1.43
C ILE A 32 18.27 -0.93 -2.83
N GLU A 33 18.48 0.38 -2.94
CA GLU A 33 18.35 1.12 -4.20
C GLU A 33 19.29 0.61 -5.30
N GLN A 34 20.52 0.22 -4.93
CA GLN A 34 21.49 -0.31 -5.90
C GLN A 34 21.07 -1.70 -6.39
N VAL A 35 20.57 -2.53 -5.49
CA VAL A 35 20.11 -3.88 -5.85
C VAL A 35 18.84 -3.82 -6.71
N ILE A 36 17.92 -2.91 -6.41
CA ILE A 36 16.75 -2.65 -7.27
C ILE A 36 17.20 -2.27 -8.67
N ASP A 37 18.09 -1.29 -8.78
CA ASP A 37 18.57 -0.79 -10.06
C ASP A 37 19.31 -1.87 -10.85
N GLN A 38 20.12 -2.69 -10.18
CA GLN A 38 20.82 -3.81 -10.80
C GLN A 38 19.84 -4.80 -11.46
N PHE A 39 18.85 -5.31 -10.72
CA PHE A 39 17.95 -6.33 -11.23
C PHE A 39 16.96 -5.78 -12.28
N VAL A 40 16.48 -4.55 -12.08
CA VAL A 40 15.61 -3.92 -13.07
C VAL A 40 16.38 -3.63 -14.36
N GLN A 41 17.64 -3.16 -14.26
CA GLN A 41 18.48 -2.92 -15.43
C GLN A 41 18.82 -4.23 -16.17
N GLN A 42 19.18 -5.29 -15.46
CA GLN A 42 19.44 -6.61 -16.07
C GLN A 42 18.21 -7.12 -16.85
N ARG A 43 17.00 -6.93 -16.31
CA ARG A 43 15.78 -7.32 -17.00
C ARG A 43 15.51 -6.50 -18.24
N LEU A 44 15.74 -5.20 -18.19
CA LEU A 44 15.60 -4.31 -19.34
C LEU A 44 16.58 -4.66 -20.46
N GLU A 45 17.82 -4.97 -20.11
CA GLU A 45 18.85 -5.39 -21.07
C GLU A 45 18.48 -6.72 -21.74
N ALA A 46 17.96 -7.69 -20.96
CA ALA A 46 17.52 -8.97 -21.48
C ALA A 46 16.32 -8.87 -22.45
N GLU A 47 15.46 -7.85 -22.26
CA GLU A 47 14.31 -7.55 -23.13
C GLU A 47 14.63 -6.51 -24.22
N GLU A 48 15.89 -6.03 -24.30
CA GLU A 48 16.35 -5.00 -25.24
C GLU A 48 15.52 -3.69 -25.13
N VAL A 49 15.08 -3.33 -23.91
CA VAL A 49 14.26 -2.15 -23.65
C VAL A 49 15.12 -1.01 -23.08
N THR A 50 15.11 0.13 -23.77
CA THR A 50 15.68 1.38 -23.24
C THR A 50 14.65 2.05 -22.32
N PRO A 51 14.96 2.29 -21.03
CA PRO A 51 14.02 2.94 -20.11
C PRO A 51 13.81 4.42 -20.42
N ALA A 52 12.72 4.99 -19.91
CA ALA A 52 12.52 6.43 -19.89
C ALA A 52 13.65 7.14 -19.13
N PRO A 53 13.96 8.40 -19.48
CA PRO A 53 14.95 9.20 -18.74
C PRO A 53 14.49 9.43 -17.30
N GLN A 54 15.38 9.97 -16.48
CA GLN A 54 15.01 10.41 -15.13
C GLN A 54 14.04 11.59 -15.21
N ALA A 55 13.05 11.63 -14.31
CA ALA A 55 12.15 12.75 -14.19
C ALA A 55 12.92 14.03 -13.80
N ASP A 56 12.41 15.18 -14.19
CA ASP A 56 12.95 16.46 -13.71
C ASP A 56 12.69 16.64 -12.20
N ASP A 57 13.39 17.59 -11.61
CA ASP A 57 13.36 17.84 -10.17
C ASP A 57 11.96 18.17 -9.63
N ALA A 58 11.14 18.90 -10.38
CA ALA A 58 9.82 19.32 -9.93
C ALA A 58 8.85 18.11 -9.91
N ASN A 59 8.87 17.30 -10.96
CA ASN A 59 8.07 16.08 -11.06
C ASN A 59 8.52 15.05 -10.02
N LEU A 60 9.83 14.85 -9.85
CA LEU A 60 10.37 13.92 -8.86
C LEU A 60 10.03 14.36 -7.42
N LEU A 61 10.20 15.64 -7.10
CA LEU A 61 9.81 16.19 -5.80
C LEU A 61 8.32 15.95 -5.52
N ARG A 62 7.47 16.31 -6.48
CA ARG A 62 6.02 16.16 -6.33
C ARG A 62 5.64 14.69 -6.10
N ARG A 63 6.23 13.75 -6.84
CA ARG A 63 6.03 12.31 -6.66
C ARG A 63 6.47 11.84 -5.27
N LEU A 64 7.67 12.23 -4.83
CA LEU A 64 8.18 11.90 -3.49
C LEU A 64 7.27 12.44 -2.38
N MET A 65 6.82 13.69 -2.51
CA MET A 65 5.91 14.29 -1.52
C MET A 65 4.57 13.55 -1.47
N LEU A 66 3.99 13.20 -2.62
CA LEU A 66 2.74 12.44 -2.68
C LEU A 66 2.89 11.02 -2.13
N ASP A 67 3.96 10.31 -2.51
CA ASP A 67 4.13 8.91 -2.13
C ASP A 67 4.65 8.71 -0.70
N VAL A 68 5.39 9.67 -0.14
CA VAL A 68 6.00 9.57 1.20
C VAL A 68 5.27 10.44 2.23
N ALA A 69 4.88 11.67 1.87
CA ALA A 69 4.20 12.62 2.76
C ALA A 69 2.67 12.68 2.56
N GLY A 70 2.16 12.11 1.47
CA GLY A 70 0.73 12.04 1.16
C GLY A 70 0.12 13.36 0.68
N ARG A 71 0.94 14.33 0.27
CA ARG A 71 0.53 15.67 -0.15
C ARG A 71 1.46 16.24 -1.22
N ILE A 72 1.00 17.26 -1.90
CA ILE A 72 1.89 18.08 -2.74
C ILE A 72 2.87 18.90 -1.89
N PRO A 73 4.04 19.31 -2.43
CA PRO A 73 4.90 20.27 -1.76
C PRO A 73 4.22 21.65 -1.65
N THR A 74 4.59 22.41 -0.65
CA THR A 74 4.33 23.86 -0.62
C THR A 74 5.17 24.56 -1.69
N SER A 75 4.79 25.79 -2.06
CA SER A 75 5.57 26.58 -3.05
C SER A 75 7.02 26.79 -2.60
N GLU A 76 7.26 26.96 -1.30
CA GLU A 76 8.59 27.15 -0.75
C GLU A 76 9.41 25.85 -0.78
N GLU A 77 8.81 24.71 -0.41
CA GLU A 77 9.47 23.41 -0.54
C GLU A 77 9.88 23.13 -1.99
N ALA A 78 9.00 23.45 -2.95
CA ALA A 78 9.26 23.23 -4.37
C ALA A 78 10.40 24.14 -4.88
N LYS A 79 10.37 25.44 -4.57
CA LYS A 79 11.42 26.40 -4.97
C LYS A 79 12.78 26.01 -4.37
N THR A 80 12.81 25.69 -3.08
CA THR A 80 14.04 25.34 -2.36
C THR A 80 14.66 24.07 -2.94
N TYR A 81 13.87 23.04 -3.23
CA TYR A 81 14.38 21.78 -3.77
C TYR A 81 14.91 21.93 -5.19
N VAL A 82 14.18 22.62 -6.08
CA VAL A 82 14.60 22.83 -7.47
C VAL A 82 15.85 23.70 -7.54
N ALA A 83 15.96 24.74 -6.70
CA ALA A 83 17.14 25.60 -6.64
C ALA A 83 18.38 24.94 -6.02
N ASN A 84 18.22 23.84 -5.29
CA ASN A 84 19.32 23.14 -4.65
C ASN A 84 20.13 22.33 -5.67
N GLY A 85 21.37 22.74 -5.94
CA GLY A 85 22.31 22.06 -6.85
C GLY A 85 23.06 20.87 -6.24
N SER A 86 22.80 20.49 -4.97
CA SER A 86 23.50 19.38 -4.31
C SER A 86 23.14 18.04 -4.93
N ALA A 87 24.13 17.21 -5.19
CA ALA A 87 23.92 15.81 -5.61
C ALA A 87 23.23 14.95 -4.52
N ALA A 88 23.32 15.36 -3.26
CA ALA A 88 22.72 14.68 -2.13
C ALA A 88 21.27 15.12 -1.84
N LYS A 89 20.76 16.15 -2.53
CA LYS A 89 19.44 16.76 -2.22
C LYS A 89 18.28 15.77 -2.15
N ARG A 90 18.31 14.72 -2.99
CA ARG A 90 17.28 13.69 -3.01
C ARG A 90 17.35 12.81 -1.76
N VAL A 91 18.53 12.37 -1.37
CA VAL A 91 18.74 11.58 -0.15
C VAL A 91 18.33 12.38 1.07
N GLU A 92 18.79 13.65 1.17
CA GLU A 92 18.45 14.57 2.26
C GLU A 92 16.93 14.81 2.34
N LEU A 93 16.25 14.97 1.19
CA LEU A 93 14.79 15.11 1.15
C LEU A 93 14.10 13.85 1.66
N VAL A 94 14.46 12.67 1.16
CA VAL A 94 13.85 11.40 1.55
C VAL A 94 14.02 11.15 3.04
N ASP A 95 15.22 11.35 3.58
CA ASP A 95 15.49 11.15 5.00
C ASP A 95 14.70 12.12 5.88
N ARG A 96 14.58 13.39 5.47
CA ARG A 96 13.73 14.39 6.14
C ARG A 96 12.25 14.00 6.09
N LEU A 97 11.74 13.57 4.93
CA LEU A 97 10.33 13.16 4.81
C LEU A 97 10.02 11.96 5.68
N LEU A 98 10.87 10.93 5.69
CA LEU A 98 10.69 9.73 6.51
C LEU A 98 10.77 10.00 8.02
N ALA A 99 11.39 11.11 8.42
CA ALA A 99 11.43 11.58 9.82
C ALA A 99 10.26 12.55 10.16
N SER A 100 9.47 12.96 9.18
CA SER A 100 8.45 14.01 9.34
C SER A 100 7.13 13.48 9.89
N PRO A 101 6.32 14.37 10.52
CA PRO A 101 4.92 14.06 10.85
C PRO A 101 4.08 13.69 9.62
N ASP A 102 4.37 14.26 8.46
CA ASP A 102 3.68 13.94 7.20
C ASP A 102 3.75 12.45 6.88
N PHE A 103 4.96 11.85 6.99
CA PHE A 103 5.14 10.42 6.80
C PHE A 103 4.28 9.60 7.78
N VAL A 104 4.29 9.97 9.06
CA VAL A 104 3.54 9.24 10.09
C VAL A 104 2.04 9.21 9.77
N TRP A 105 1.47 10.36 9.42
CA TRP A 105 0.06 10.47 9.05
C TRP A 105 -0.25 9.73 7.75
N HIS A 106 0.60 9.86 6.74
CA HIS A 106 0.38 9.21 5.44
C HIS A 106 0.52 7.69 5.54
N GLN A 107 1.58 7.20 6.17
CA GLN A 107 1.79 5.75 6.33
C GLN A 107 0.68 5.10 7.18
N ARG A 108 0.19 5.80 8.22
CA ARG A 108 -1.01 5.38 8.94
C ARG A 108 -2.21 5.22 8.01
N ASN A 109 -2.45 6.18 7.12
CA ASN A 109 -3.58 6.14 6.17
C ASN A 109 -3.45 4.98 5.18
N GLU A 110 -2.23 4.71 4.71
CA GLU A 110 -1.97 3.59 3.81
C GLU A 110 -2.19 2.23 4.50
N PHE A 111 -1.76 2.10 5.75
CA PHE A 111 -2.05 0.89 6.53
C PHE A 111 -3.54 0.74 6.85
N ASP A 112 -4.23 1.82 7.22
CA ASP A 112 -5.68 1.80 7.48
C ASP A 112 -6.45 1.29 6.25
N ARG A 113 -6.11 1.80 5.06
CA ARG A 113 -6.70 1.38 3.78
C ARG A 113 -6.40 -0.09 3.45
N MET A 114 -5.18 -0.55 3.70
CA MET A 114 -4.74 -1.92 3.41
C MET A 114 -5.35 -2.94 4.37
N LEU A 115 -5.39 -2.60 5.66
CA LEU A 115 -5.73 -3.55 6.73
C LEU A 115 -7.23 -3.61 7.02
N LEU A 116 -7.96 -2.49 6.89
CA LEU A 116 -9.40 -2.39 7.12
C LEU A 116 -10.14 -1.74 5.94
N PRO A 117 -10.08 -2.30 4.73
CA PRO A 117 -10.69 -1.69 3.55
C PRO A 117 -12.20 -1.51 3.68
N ASN A 118 -12.89 -2.42 4.38
CA ASN A 118 -14.33 -2.41 4.59
C ASN A 118 -14.79 -1.58 5.80
N LYS A 119 -13.87 -1.15 6.64
CA LYS A 119 -14.11 -0.31 7.83
C LYS A 119 -13.06 0.80 7.96
N PRO A 120 -12.87 1.61 6.93
CA PRO A 120 -11.90 2.69 7.00
C PRO A 120 -12.34 3.67 8.09
N ASN A 121 -11.37 4.30 8.74
CA ASN A 121 -11.59 5.33 9.76
C ASN A 121 -12.06 4.81 11.15
N ASP A 122 -11.85 3.52 11.47
CA ASP A 122 -12.01 3.08 12.86
C ASP A 122 -11.05 3.86 13.77
N GLY A 123 -11.61 4.64 14.72
CA GLY A 123 -10.85 5.59 15.52
C GLY A 123 -9.80 4.93 16.41
N ASP A 124 -10.11 3.76 16.97
CA ASP A 124 -9.21 3.07 17.88
C ASP A 124 -8.10 2.35 17.11
N PHE A 125 -8.44 1.70 15.99
CA PHE A 125 -7.44 1.08 15.14
C PHE A 125 -6.45 2.12 14.57
N ARG A 126 -6.93 3.31 14.22
CA ARG A 126 -6.09 4.42 13.77
C ARG A 126 -5.15 4.97 14.85
N LYS A 127 -5.55 4.95 16.12
CA LYS A 127 -4.65 5.29 17.23
C LYS A 127 -3.49 4.30 17.30
N TYR A 128 -3.79 2.99 17.20
CA TYR A 128 -2.77 1.97 17.13
C TYR A 128 -1.82 2.18 15.94
N LEU A 129 -2.36 2.36 14.74
CA LEU A 129 -1.54 2.55 13.54
C LEU A 129 -0.65 3.80 13.62
N LEU A 130 -1.19 4.91 14.16
CA LEU A 130 -0.43 6.14 14.35
C LEU A 130 0.75 5.93 15.30
N TRP A 131 0.51 5.25 16.43
CA TRP A 131 1.55 4.87 17.37
C TRP A 131 2.57 3.92 16.73
N ALA A 132 2.13 2.86 16.07
CA ALA A 132 2.99 1.86 15.47
C ALA A 132 3.92 2.46 14.39
N VAL A 133 3.40 3.36 13.53
CA VAL A 133 4.21 4.06 12.53
C VAL A 133 5.20 5.02 13.18
N LYS A 134 4.77 5.76 14.21
CA LYS A 134 5.64 6.71 14.93
C LYS A 134 6.83 5.99 15.58
N GLU A 135 6.58 4.83 16.19
CA GLU A 135 7.62 3.99 16.82
C GLU A 135 8.41 3.13 15.80
N ASN A 136 8.12 3.26 14.51
CA ASN A 136 8.67 2.38 13.45
C ASN A 136 8.55 0.89 13.82
N ARG A 137 7.37 0.50 14.32
CA ARG A 137 7.12 -0.86 14.80
C ARG A 137 7.33 -1.88 13.69
N PRO A 138 8.11 -2.95 13.91
CA PRO A 138 8.34 -4.02 12.94
C PRO A 138 7.05 -4.62 12.41
N TRP A 139 7.02 -4.98 11.12
CA TRP A 139 5.79 -5.50 10.50
C TRP A 139 5.32 -6.84 11.07
N ASP A 140 6.24 -7.71 11.48
CA ASP A 140 5.94 -8.98 12.16
C ASP A 140 5.36 -8.76 13.56
N ASP A 141 5.83 -7.75 14.29
CA ASP A 141 5.23 -7.32 15.56
C ASP A 141 3.82 -6.75 15.37
N MET A 142 3.60 -5.94 14.32
CA MET A 142 2.27 -5.44 13.97
C MET A 142 1.32 -6.59 13.63
N PHE A 143 1.78 -7.60 12.91
CA PHE A 143 1.00 -8.80 12.62
C PHE A 143 0.61 -9.56 13.90
N ARG A 144 1.57 -9.73 14.81
CA ARG A 144 1.34 -10.35 16.13
C ARG A 144 0.32 -9.56 16.95
N ASP A 145 0.45 -8.23 16.99
CA ASP A 145 -0.50 -7.36 17.70
C ASP A 145 -1.92 -7.49 17.16
N MET A 146 -2.08 -7.59 15.83
CA MET A 146 -3.40 -7.65 15.17
C MET A 146 -4.11 -8.99 15.33
N LEU A 147 -3.36 -10.10 15.44
CA LEU A 147 -3.96 -11.42 15.57
C LEU A 147 -4.03 -11.93 17.02
N VAL A 148 -3.05 -11.62 17.84
CA VAL A 148 -2.94 -12.13 19.21
C VAL A 148 -3.16 -11.02 20.23
N GLY A 149 -2.45 -9.92 20.05
CA GLY A 149 -2.55 -8.68 20.82
C GLY A 149 -2.34 -8.82 22.31
N ASP A 150 -2.61 -7.74 23.02
CA ASP A 150 -2.64 -7.69 24.49
C ASP A 150 -3.71 -6.67 24.90
N GLU A 151 -4.81 -7.16 25.47
CA GLU A 151 -5.94 -6.31 25.93
C GLU A 151 -5.55 -5.38 27.10
N ALA A 152 -4.45 -5.68 27.81
CA ALA A 152 -3.95 -4.87 28.93
C ALA A 152 -2.99 -3.75 28.49
N ASP A 153 -2.41 -3.84 27.30
CA ASP A 153 -1.50 -2.83 26.76
C ASP A 153 -2.28 -1.71 26.08
N GLU A 154 -2.21 -0.51 26.61
CA GLU A 154 -2.95 0.68 26.13
C GLU A 154 -2.69 1.02 24.66
N ASN A 155 -1.50 0.76 24.15
CA ASN A 155 -1.14 1.02 22.75
C ASN A 155 -1.57 -0.14 21.84
N ARG A 156 -1.33 -1.40 22.26
CA ARG A 156 -1.52 -2.58 21.42
C ARG A 156 -2.94 -3.14 21.42
N LYS A 157 -3.75 -2.89 22.48
CA LYS A 157 -5.13 -3.38 22.55
C LYS A 157 -6.00 -3.01 21.34
N HIS A 158 -5.75 -1.85 20.76
CA HIS A 158 -6.48 -1.36 19.61
C HIS A 158 -6.12 -2.06 18.29
N ALA A 159 -4.96 -2.75 18.21
CA ALA A 159 -4.60 -3.59 17.08
C ALA A 159 -5.59 -4.73 16.85
N LEU A 160 -6.17 -5.25 17.95
CA LEU A 160 -7.15 -6.32 17.92
C LEU A 160 -8.44 -5.98 17.17
N THR A 161 -8.68 -4.70 16.84
CA THR A 161 -9.77 -4.29 15.95
C THR A 161 -9.72 -5.03 14.62
N PHE A 162 -8.52 -5.35 14.10
CA PHE A 162 -8.35 -6.13 12.88
C PHE A 162 -9.11 -7.46 12.95
N ILE A 163 -8.83 -8.29 13.97
CA ILE A 163 -9.44 -9.61 14.06
C ILE A 163 -10.86 -9.56 14.65
N LYS A 164 -11.12 -8.68 15.64
CA LYS A 164 -12.44 -8.52 16.25
C LYS A 164 -13.51 -8.11 15.24
N SER A 165 -13.17 -7.26 14.27
CA SER A 165 -14.11 -6.83 13.24
C SER A 165 -14.59 -7.97 12.33
N ARG A 166 -13.84 -9.08 12.27
CA ARG A 166 -14.06 -10.27 11.44
C ARG A 166 -14.55 -11.49 12.25
N ALA A 167 -14.48 -11.43 13.57
CA ALA A 167 -14.73 -12.60 14.45
C ALA A 167 -16.16 -13.15 14.41
N ARG A 168 -17.08 -12.52 13.68
CA ARG A 168 -18.45 -13.02 13.47
C ARG A 168 -18.54 -14.07 12.36
N ASP A 169 -17.57 -14.10 11.45
CA ASP A 169 -17.53 -15.03 10.34
C ASP A 169 -16.13 -15.63 10.20
N LEU A 170 -16.05 -16.96 10.19
CA LEU A 170 -14.81 -17.70 10.07
C LEU A 170 -14.14 -17.46 8.70
N ASP A 171 -14.96 -17.35 7.65
CA ASP A 171 -14.47 -17.14 6.30
C ASP A 171 -13.85 -15.72 6.17
N ASP A 172 -14.47 -14.71 6.80
CA ASP A 172 -13.91 -13.34 6.80
C ASP A 172 -12.56 -13.30 7.54
N MET A 173 -12.47 -13.97 8.72
CA MET A 173 -11.20 -14.03 9.45
C MET A 173 -10.11 -14.69 8.62
N LEU A 174 -10.42 -15.81 8.00
CA LEU A 174 -9.47 -16.56 7.18
C LEU A 174 -9.08 -15.79 5.92
N ASN A 175 -10.06 -15.43 5.09
CA ASN A 175 -9.80 -14.90 3.76
C ASN A 175 -9.09 -13.55 3.84
N ASP A 176 -9.56 -12.65 4.70
CA ASP A 176 -8.92 -11.34 4.86
C ASP A 176 -7.51 -11.47 5.42
N THR A 177 -7.27 -12.38 6.38
CA THR A 177 -5.92 -12.63 6.88
C THR A 177 -5.01 -13.20 5.79
N ALA A 178 -5.51 -14.17 5.01
CA ALA A 178 -4.74 -14.77 3.92
C ALA A 178 -4.40 -13.75 2.82
N ILE A 179 -5.35 -12.90 2.43
CA ILE A 179 -5.15 -11.86 1.42
C ILE A 179 -4.21 -10.78 1.94
N VAL A 180 -4.48 -10.25 3.14
CA VAL A 180 -3.75 -9.09 3.67
C VAL A 180 -2.33 -9.44 4.06
N PHE A 181 -2.11 -10.55 4.78
CA PHE A 181 -0.79 -10.89 5.32
C PHE A 181 0.00 -11.89 4.48
N PHE A 182 -0.67 -12.70 3.67
CA PHE A 182 0.01 -13.75 2.90
C PHE A 182 -0.10 -13.56 1.39
N GLY A 183 -0.92 -12.61 0.91
CA GLY A 183 -1.09 -12.34 -0.53
C GLY A 183 -1.74 -13.50 -1.28
N VAL A 184 -2.58 -14.29 -0.61
CA VAL A 184 -3.17 -15.50 -1.15
C VAL A 184 -4.69 -15.45 -1.00
N ASN A 185 -5.39 -15.64 -2.11
CA ASN A 185 -6.83 -15.83 -2.11
C ASN A 185 -7.17 -17.32 -2.16
N VAL A 186 -7.56 -17.88 -1.02
CA VAL A 186 -7.92 -19.31 -0.89
C VAL A 186 -9.42 -19.59 -0.97
N THR A 187 -10.25 -18.57 -1.21
CA THR A 187 -11.72 -18.66 -1.14
C THR A 187 -12.29 -19.78 -2.00
N CYS A 188 -11.77 -19.99 -3.22
CA CYS A 188 -12.24 -21.05 -4.11
C CYS A 188 -11.95 -22.45 -3.55
N ALA A 189 -10.88 -22.61 -2.76
CA ALA A 189 -10.49 -23.88 -2.18
C ALA A 189 -11.44 -24.38 -1.08
N LYS A 190 -12.40 -23.56 -0.62
CA LYS A 190 -13.47 -23.97 0.32
C LYS A 190 -14.36 -25.08 -0.24
N CYS A 191 -14.70 -25.02 -1.53
CA CYS A 191 -15.66 -25.94 -2.14
C CYS A 191 -15.02 -27.05 -2.97
N HIS A 192 -13.88 -26.76 -3.60
CA HIS A 192 -13.14 -27.68 -4.49
C HIS A 192 -11.68 -27.20 -4.55
N ASP A 193 -10.78 -28.04 -5.04
CA ASP A 193 -9.41 -27.63 -5.32
C ASP A 193 -9.43 -26.40 -6.25
N HIS A 194 -8.53 -25.45 -6.01
CA HIS A 194 -8.55 -24.17 -6.74
C HIS A 194 -8.42 -24.40 -8.25
N PRO A 195 -9.32 -23.84 -9.09
CA PRO A 195 -9.39 -24.19 -10.51
C PRO A 195 -8.17 -23.76 -11.33
N LEU A 196 -7.51 -22.69 -10.92
CA LEU A 196 -6.37 -22.10 -11.63
C LEU A 196 -5.03 -22.37 -10.94
N THR A 197 -5.05 -22.81 -9.69
CA THR A 197 -3.84 -22.94 -8.87
C THR A 197 -3.79 -24.30 -8.23
N PRO A 198 -3.00 -25.24 -8.77
CA PRO A 198 -2.87 -26.62 -8.25
C PRO A 198 -2.42 -26.67 -6.78
N ASP A 199 -1.75 -25.63 -6.31
CA ASP A 199 -1.20 -25.53 -4.96
C ASP A 199 -2.30 -25.46 -3.89
N TRP A 200 -3.47 -24.87 -4.21
CA TRP A 200 -4.53 -24.66 -3.23
C TRP A 200 -5.61 -25.73 -3.30
N LYS A 201 -5.52 -26.66 -2.36
CA LYS A 201 -6.49 -27.75 -2.19
C LYS A 201 -7.43 -27.45 -1.04
N GLN A 202 -8.56 -28.16 -0.99
CA GLN A 202 -9.57 -27.95 0.04
C GLN A 202 -9.02 -28.12 1.47
N HIS A 203 -8.07 -29.04 1.71
CA HIS A 203 -7.47 -29.20 3.03
C HIS A 203 -6.64 -27.99 3.47
N HIS A 204 -5.99 -27.24 2.56
CA HIS A 204 -5.30 -25.98 2.90
C HIS A 204 -6.27 -24.92 3.40
N TYR A 205 -7.46 -24.80 2.75
CA TYR A 205 -8.48 -23.87 3.21
C TYR A 205 -8.93 -24.19 4.65
N PHE A 206 -9.32 -25.45 4.89
CA PHE A 206 -9.82 -25.86 6.22
C PHE A 206 -8.69 -25.95 7.25
N GLY A 207 -7.46 -26.23 6.83
CA GLY A 207 -6.27 -26.15 7.69
C GLY A 207 -6.04 -24.75 8.21
N MET A 208 -6.07 -23.75 7.31
CA MET A 208 -6.00 -22.34 7.70
C MET A 208 -7.21 -21.92 8.56
N ALA A 209 -8.43 -22.37 8.21
CA ALA A 209 -9.65 -22.09 8.98
C ALA A 209 -9.55 -22.60 10.43
N SER A 210 -8.85 -23.70 10.67
CA SER A 210 -8.67 -24.28 11.99
C SER A 210 -7.98 -23.32 12.96
N PHE A 211 -7.06 -22.49 12.50
CA PHE A 211 -6.40 -21.48 13.34
C PHE A 211 -7.34 -20.41 13.89
N PHE A 212 -8.48 -20.19 13.24
CA PHE A 212 -9.46 -19.16 13.64
C PHE A 212 -10.74 -19.73 14.27
N SER A 213 -11.00 -21.01 14.08
CA SER A 213 -12.29 -21.65 14.41
C SER A 213 -12.71 -21.54 15.87
N ARG A 214 -11.74 -21.33 16.76
CA ARG A 214 -11.97 -21.20 18.21
C ARG A 214 -12.11 -19.76 18.68
N THR A 215 -11.89 -18.79 17.77
CA THR A 215 -11.92 -17.35 18.08
C THR A 215 -13.34 -16.85 18.27
N TYR A 216 -13.57 -16.07 19.33
CA TYR A 216 -14.83 -15.36 19.53
C TYR A 216 -14.59 -14.04 20.29
N VAL A 217 -15.61 -13.17 20.29
CA VAL A 217 -15.60 -11.90 21.03
C VAL A 217 -16.64 -11.96 22.12
N THR A 218 -16.26 -11.59 23.33
CA THR A 218 -17.16 -11.52 24.48
C THR A 218 -18.10 -10.33 24.39
N LYS A 219 -19.13 -10.29 25.24
CA LYS A 219 -20.04 -9.15 25.37
C LYS A 219 -19.29 -7.85 25.72
N LYS A 220 -18.22 -7.94 26.52
CA LYS A 220 -17.31 -6.83 26.87
C LYS A 220 -16.34 -6.44 25.74
N ASN A 221 -16.50 -6.98 24.54
CA ASN A 221 -15.60 -6.76 23.42
C ASN A 221 -14.16 -7.24 23.65
N LEU A 222 -13.95 -8.26 24.48
CA LEU A 222 -12.65 -8.91 24.65
C LEU A 222 -12.51 -10.04 23.64
N LEU A 223 -11.31 -10.17 23.06
CA LEU A 223 -10.99 -11.28 22.17
C LEU A 223 -10.64 -12.53 22.97
N ALA A 224 -11.24 -13.66 22.65
CA ALA A 224 -11.04 -14.91 23.36
C ALA A 224 -10.98 -16.12 22.41
N GLU A 225 -10.53 -17.24 22.93
CA GLU A 225 -10.48 -18.52 22.23
C GLU A 225 -11.06 -19.65 23.06
N ARG A 226 -11.77 -20.54 22.38
CA ARG A 226 -12.23 -21.80 22.97
C ARG A 226 -11.03 -22.74 23.20
N PRO A 227 -10.97 -23.46 24.32
CA PRO A 227 -9.86 -24.41 24.57
C PRO A 227 -9.95 -25.70 23.75
N PHE A 228 -11.04 -25.91 23.01
CA PHE A 228 -11.27 -27.04 22.13
C PHE A 228 -12.22 -26.66 20.99
N GLY A 229 -12.35 -27.55 20.02
CA GLY A 229 -13.16 -27.39 18.82
C GLY A 229 -12.39 -27.84 17.58
N GLU A 230 -13.09 -28.48 16.67
CA GLU A 230 -12.54 -29.02 15.44
C GLU A 230 -13.29 -28.45 14.25
N VAL A 231 -12.59 -28.25 13.13
CA VAL A 231 -13.20 -27.96 11.84
C VAL A 231 -13.36 -29.27 11.09
N LYS A 232 -14.61 -29.61 10.78
CA LYS A 232 -14.93 -30.78 9.95
C LYS A 232 -15.36 -30.35 8.56
N PHE A 233 -14.94 -31.06 7.56
CA PHE A 233 -15.30 -30.79 6.19
C PHE A 233 -15.48 -32.07 5.38
N LYS A 234 -16.26 -31.97 4.32
CA LYS A 234 -16.47 -33.04 3.37
C LYS A 234 -16.30 -32.48 1.97
N SER A 235 -15.53 -33.17 1.15
CA SER A 235 -15.41 -32.80 -0.25
C SER A 235 -16.77 -32.85 -0.96
N LYS A 236 -17.05 -31.84 -1.77
CA LYS A 236 -18.25 -31.80 -2.63
C LYS A 236 -18.05 -32.55 -3.95
N ARG A 237 -16.86 -33.09 -4.20
CA ARG A 237 -16.57 -33.85 -5.42
C ARG A 237 -17.28 -35.21 -5.35
N LYS A 238 -17.95 -35.58 -6.44
CA LYS A 238 -18.69 -36.86 -6.51
C LYS A 238 -17.78 -38.09 -6.49
N ASP A 239 -16.53 -37.93 -6.89
CA ASP A 239 -15.49 -38.94 -6.92
C ASP A 239 -14.67 -39.05 -5.63
N ASP A 240 -14.89 -38.18 -4.65
CA ASP A 240 -14.21 -38.25 -3.37
C ASP A 240 -14.94 -39.17 -2.38
N THR A 241 -14.32 -40.30 -2.08
CA THR A 241 -14.86 -41.33 -1.18
C THR A 241 -14.39 -41.20 0.27
N LYS A 242 -13.60 -40.17 0.61
CA LYS A 242 -12.98 -40.03 1.93
C LYS A 242 -13.95 -39.74 3.07
N GLY A 243 -15.19 -39.38 2.77
CA GLY A 243 -16.17 -39.03 3.80
C GLY A 243 -15.90 -37.69 4.49
N GLU A 244 -16.38 -37.54 5.73
CA GLU A 244 -16.09 -36.37 6.58
C GLU A 244 -14.67 -36.47 7.14
N GLN A 245 -13.91 -35.39 7.04
CA GLN A 245 -12.53 -35.27 7.51
C GLN A 245 -12.43 -34.18 8.58
N THR A 246 -11.53 -34.35 9.54
CA THR A 246 -11.17 -33.29 10.50
C THR A 246 -9.95 -32.55 9.96
N ALA A 247 -10.04 -31.23 9.89
CA ALA A 247 -8.93 -30.39 9.47
C ALA A 247 -7.84 -30.34 10.55
N LYS A 248 -6.59 -30.33 10.10
CA LYS A 248 -5.42 -30.10 10.94
C LYS A 248 -5.11 -28.60 10.98
N PHE A 249 -4.30 -28.16 11.92
CA PHE A 249 -3.71 -26.82 11.91
C PHE A 249 -2.59 -26.80 10.85
N GLU A 250 -2.97 -26.58 9.60
CA GLU A 250 -2.09 -26.64 8.44
C GLU A 250 -1.95 -25.26 7.81
N PHE A 251 -0.70 -24.81 7.70
CA PHE A 251 -0.37 -23.52 7.08
C PHE A 251 -0.25 -23.65 5.55
N LEU A 252 -0.25 -22.53 4.85
CA LEU A 252 -0.17 -22.43 3.38
C LEU A 252 1.04 -23.14 2.74
N THR A 253 2.08 -23.40 3.52
CA THR A 253 3.26 -24.16 3.08
C THR A 253 3.07 -25.69 3.17
N GLY A 254 1.95 -26.15 3.71
CA GLY A 254 1.72 -27.56 4.05
C GLY A 254 2.30 -27.97 5.42
N SER A 255 2.92 -27.01 6.14
CA SER A 255 3.43 -27.25 7.48
C SER A 255 2.28 -27.41 8.47
N ILE A 256 2.34 -28.44 9.30
CA ILE A 256 1.31 -28.79 10.29
C ILE A 256 1.81 -28.50 11.70
N ILE A 257 0.91 -28.04 12.57
CA ILE A 257 1.13 -27.93 14.01
C ILE A 257 0.21 -28.94 14.70
N ASP A 258 0.78 -29.82 15.48
CA ASP A 258 0.02 -30.76 16.30
C ASP A 258 -0.43 -30.11 17.61
N GLU A 259 -1.70 -30.27 17.94
CA GLU A 259 -2.23 -29.87 19.23
C GLU A 259 -1.90 -30.93 20.28
N PRO A 260 -1.40 -30.56 21.47
CA PRO A 260 -1.23 -31.50 22.58
C PRO A 260 -2.57 -32.15 22.96
N VAL A 261 -2.57 -33.46 23.10
CA VAL A 261 -3.75 -34.17 23.54
C VAL A 261 -4.01 -33.84 25.02
N VAL A 262 -5.19 -33.25 25.28
CA VAL A 262 -5.67 -32.95 26.63
C VAL A 262 -6.98 -33.72 26.84
N GLU A 263 -6.96 -34.70 27.72
CA GLU A 263 -8.16 -35.41 28.11
C GLU A 263 -9.10 -34.50 28.90
N ARG A 264 -10.35 -34.39 28.48
CA ARG A 264 -11.41 -33.61 29.13
C ARG A 264 -12.65 -34.47 29.29
N SER A 265 -13.23 -34.42 30.46
CA SER A 265 -14.53 -35.08 30.67
C SER A 265 -15.64 -34.31 29.94
N ALA A 266 -16.73 -35.01 29.62
CA ALA A 266 -17.90 -34.37 28.99
C ALA A 266 -18.49 -33.26 29.89
N ASP A 267 -18.44 -33.45 31.22
CA ASP A 267 -18.91 -32.45 32.19
C ASP A 267 -18.01 -31.19 32.19
N ASP A 268 -16.71 -31.35 32.09
CA ASP A 268 -15.78 -30.19 31.99
C ASP A 268 -15.97 -29.43 30.70
N MET A 269 -16.12 -30.12 29.56
CA MET A 269 -16.45 -29.48 28.30
C MET A 269 -17.75 -28.70 28.37
N LYS A 270 -18.80 -29.26 29.00
CA LYS A 270 -20.07 -28.58 29.17
C LYS A 270 -19.95 -27.31 30.04
N LYS A 271 -19.23 -27.39 31.17
CA LYS A 271 -18.98 -26.22 32.03
C LYS A 271 -18.26 -25.11 31.29
N VAL A 272 -17.24 -25.46 30.51
CA VAL A 272 -16.50 -24.49 29.69
C VAL A 272 -17.41 -23.82 28.66
N GLU A 273 -18.27 -24.59 27.97
CA GLU A 273 -19.23 -24.03 27.01
C GLU A 273 -20.24 -23.09 27.66
N GLU A 274 -20.70 -23.40 28.90
CA GLU A 274 -21.58 -22.52 29.67
C GLU A 274 -20.89 -21.19 30.03
N ILE A 275 -19.62 -21.23 30.46
CA ILE A 275 -18.80 -20.02 30.72
C ILE A 275 -18.65 -19.19 29.46
N ILE A 276 -18.29 -19.81 28.34
CA ILE A 276 -18.15 -19.14 27.05
C ILE A 276 -19.46 -18.47 26.64
N LYS A 277 -20.56 -19.20 26.70
CA LYS A 277 -21.90 -18.68 26.40
C LYS A 277 -22.27 -17.50 27.30
N ALA A 278 -22.00 -17.60 28.61
CA ALA A 278 -22.22 -16.50 29.54
C ALA A 278 -21.38 -15.28 29.18
N SER A 279 -20.09 -15.45 28.88
CA SER A 279 -19.18 -14.35 28.51
C SER A 279 -19.58 -13.63 27.19
N MET A 280 -20.25 -14.34 26.28
CA MET A 280 -20.78 -13.75 25.04
C MET A 280 -22.09 -12.99 25.22
N GLN A 281 -22.85 -13.30 26.29
CA GLN A 281 -24.20 -12.77 26.48
C GLN A 281 -24.34 -11.75 27.62
N LYS A 282 -23.46 -11.81 28.62
CA LYS A 282 -23.60 -11.03 29.88
C LYS A 282 -22.38 -10.14 30.10
N ASP A 283 -22.64 -8.90 30.50
CA ASP A 283 -21.59 -7.93 30.82
C ASP A 283 -20.89 -8.21 32.17
N ASP A 284 -21.53 -8.93 33.09
CA ASP A 284 -21.00 -9.31 34.40
C ASP A 284 -20.27 -10.66 34.40
N ALA A 285 -20.27 -11.37 33.29
CA ALA A 285 -19.55 -12.64 33.19
C ALA A 285 -18.03 -12.46 33.39
N PRO A 286 -17.35 -13.42 34.03
CA PRO A 286 -15.90 -13.38 34.17
C PRO A 286 -15.23 -13.42 32.82
N ALA A 287 -14.03 -12.80 32.74
CA ALA A 287 -13.21 -12.89 31.53
C ALA A 287 -12.81 -14.37 31.30
N PRO A 288 -12.87 -14.84 30.04
CA PRO A 288 -12.45 -16.20 29.73
C PRO A 288 -10.96 -16.38 29.99
N GLU A 289 -10.58 -17.54 30.49
CA GLU A 289 -9.18 -17.91 30.65
C GLU A 289 -8.54 -18.12 29.26
N LYS A 290 -7.28 -17.72 29.14
CA LYS A 290 -6.49 -18.00 27.94
C LYS A 290 -6.22 -19.51 27.86
N PRO A 291 -6.53 -20.19 26.73
CA PRO A 291 -6.26 -21.61 26.61
C PRO A 291 -4.74 -21.88 26.55
N ALA A 292 -4.32 -23.03 27.06
CA ALA A 292 -2.92 -23.47 27.02
C ALA A 292 -2.39 -23.64 25.58
N PHE A 293 -3.27 -23.97 24.64
CA PHE A 293 -2.99 -24.00 23.21
C PHE A 293 -3.87 -22.95 22.51
N SER A 294 -3.23 -21.91 21.97
CA SER A 294 -3.89 -20.85 21.20
C SER A 294 -3.61 -21.06 19.70
N PRO A 295 -4.60 -21.47 18.91
CA PRO A 295 -4.45 -21.64 17.47
C PRO A 295 -3.93 -20.36 16.77
N ARG A 296 -4.42 -19.17 17.14
CA ARG A 296 -3.98 -17.91 16.54
C ARG A 296 -2.52 -17.60 16.86
N GLU A 297 -2.05 -17.86 18.08
CA GLU A 297 -0.61 -17.75 18.40
C GLU A 297 0.20 -18.71 17.54
N LYS A 298 -0.28 -19.93 17.35
CA LYS A 298 0.38 -20.93 16.51
C LYS A 298 0.40 -20.53 15.03
N LEU A 299 -0.63 -19.85 14.53
CA LEU A 299 -0.60 -19.27 13.19
C LEU A 299 0.51 -18.23 13.05
N VAL A 300 0.62 -17.32 14.02
CA VAL A 300 1.69 -16.29 14.00
C VAL A 300 3.07 -16.93 14.09
N GLU A 301 3.25 -17.91 14.97
CA GLU A 301 4.53 -18.63 15.11
C GLU A 301 4.94 -19.33 13.80
N ILE A 302 4.01 -20.06 13.16
CA ILE A 302 4.31 -20.80 11.93
C ILE A 302 4.55 -19.85 10.75
N ALA A 303 3.76 -18.80 10.61
CA ALA A 303 3.88 -17.84 9.52
C ALA A 303 5.22 -17.08 9.53
N LEU A 304 5.82 -16.91 10.71
CA LEU A 304 7.09 -16.19 10.90
C LEU A 304 8.32 -17.13 10.95
N ARG A 305 8.14 -18.46 10.97
CA ARG A 305 9.28 -19.38 10.92
C ARG A 305 10.06 -19.22 9.62
N ALA A 306 11.37 -19.34 9.68
CA ALA A 306 12.25 -19.20 8.51
C ALA A 306 11.86 -20.11 7.32
N ALA A 307 11.34 -21.31 7.59
CA ALA A 307 10.87 -22.24 6.57
C ALA A 307 9.53 -21.85 5.93
N ASP A 308 8.72 -21.04 6.62
CA ASP A 308 7.33 -20.78 6.28
C ASP A 308 7.04 -19.30 5.95
N ASN A 309 7.97 -18.37 6.27
CA ASN A 309 7.75 -16.92 6.17
C ASN A 309 7.70 -16.36 4.73
N ARG A 310 7.91 -17.22 3.73
CA ARG A 310 7.92 -16.81 2.31
C ARG A 310 6.65 -16.07 1.85
N PHE A 311 5.48 -16.42 2.41
CA PHE A 311 4.24 -15.72 2.08
C PHE A 311 4.15 -14.36 2.80
N PHE A 312 4.43 -14.33 4.09
CA PHE A 312 4.31 -13.13 4.92
C PHE A 312 5.26 -12.01 4.47
N ALA A 313 6.55 -12.30 4.38
CA ALA A 313 7.53 -11.30 3.99
C ALA A 313 7.42 -10.91 2.51
N ARG A 314 7.21 -11.87 1.60
CA ARG A 314 7.00 -11.59 0.17
C ARG A 314 5.78 -10.73 -0.09
N ASN A 315 4.69 -10.99 0.61
CA ASN A 315 3.46 -10.23 0.41
C ASN A 315 3.63 -8.76 0.75
N ILE A 316 4.21 -8.44 1.92
CA ILE A 316 4.38 -7.02 2.28
C ILE A 316 5.37 -6.31 1.36
N VAL A 317 6.46 -6.96 0.94
CA VAL A 317 7.38 -6.42 -0.07
C VAL A 317 6.62 -6.13 -1.36
N ASN A 318 5.84 -7.09 -1.87
CA ASN A 318 5.08 -6.94 -3.10
C ASN A 318 4.02 -5.83 -3.03
N ARG A 319 3.32 -5.69 -1.90
CA ARG A 319 2.33 -4.62 -1.68
C ARG A 319 2.97 -3.25 -1.56
N VAL A 320 4.11 -3.14 -0.89
CA VAL A 320 4.87 -1.89 -0.84
C VAL A 320 5.37 -1.53 -2.24
N TRP A 321 5.92 -2.49 -2.98
CA TRP A 321 6.33 -2.28 -4.36
C TRP A 321 5.17 -1.79 -5.24
N ASP A 322 4.03 -2.47 -5.21
CA ASP A 322 2.80 -2.09 -5.95
C ASP A 322 2.37 -0.64 -5.66
N ARG A 323 2.42 -0.23 -4.41
CA ARG A 323 2.06 1.14 -4.01
C ARG A 323 2.92 2.19 -4.72
N PHE A 324 4.24 1.97 -4.82
CA PHE A 324 5.16 2.94 -5.42
C PHE A 324 5.19 2.88 -6.94
N PHE A 325 5.19 1.68 -7.51
CA PHE A 325 5.27 1.48 -8.95
C PHE A 325 3.91 1.34 -9.64
N GLY A 326 2.82 1.19 -8.88
CA GLY A 326 1.46 1.00 -9.40
C GLY A 326 1.24 -0.37 -10.05
N ARG A 327 2.16 -1.30 -9.86
CA ARG A 327 2.09 -2.72 -10.24
C ARG A 327 3.05 -3.51 -9.34
N GLY A 328 2.57 -4.60 -8.75
CA GLY A 328 3.40 -5.51 -7.96
C GLY A 328 4.41 -6.28 -8.81
N LEU A 329 5.47 -6.76 -8.19
CA LEU A 329 6.38 -7.75 -8.79
C LEU A 329 5.62 -9.05 -9.12
N VAL A 330 4.67 -9.44 -8.25
CA VAL A 330 3.59 -10.38 -8.54
C VAL A 330 2.30 -9.59 -8.66
N HIS A 331 1.59 -9.77 -9.77
CA HIS A 331 0.35 -9.03 -10.05
C HIS A 331 -0.73 -9.96 -10.62
N PRO A 332 -1.98 -9.94 -10.11
CA PRO A 332 -2.47 -9.15 -8.96
C PRO A 332 -1.79 -9.50 -7.63
N VAL A 333 -1.78 -8.53 -6.69
CA VAL A 333 -0.98 -8.63 -5.44
C VAL A 333 -1.46 -9.70 -4.45
N ASP A 334 -2.69 -10.19 -4.62
CA ASP A 334 -3.31 -11.24 -3.81
C ASP A 334 -3.23 -12.65 -4.46
N GLN A 335 -2.38 -12.80 -5.48
CA GLN A 335 -2.20 -14.01 -6.27
C GLN A 335 -0.77 -14.57 -6.16
N LEU A 336 -0.24 -14.64 -4.92
CA LEU A 336 1.07 -15.26 -4.66
C LEU A 336 0.96 -16.79 -4.71
N HIS A 337 1.17 -17.37 -5.88
CA HIS A 337 1.16 -18.82 -6.10
C HIS A 337 2.10 -19.23 -7.23
N ALA A 338 2.44 -20.53 -7.31
CA ALA A 338 3.44 -21.04 -8.25
C ALA A 338 3.12 -20.78 -9.74
N ALA A 339 1.83 -20.71 -10.10
CA ALA A 339 1.41 -20.43 -11.47
C ALA A 339 1.43 -18.92 -11.85
N ASN A 340 1.72 -18.02 -10.91
CA ASN A 340 1.83 -16.59 -11.13
C ASN A 340 3.24 -16.10 -10.77
N ALA A 341 4.17 -16.30 -11.70
CA ALA A 341 5.58 -15.97 -11.47
C ALA A 341 5.80 -14.45 -11.32
N PRO A 342 6.71 -14.04 -10.44
CA PRO A 342 7.12 -12.64 -10.35
C PRO A 342 7.76 -12.14 -11.65
N SER A 343 7.58 -10.87 -11.98
CA SER A 343 8.28 -10.23 -13.12
C SER A 343 9.81 -10.18 -12.91
N HIS A 344 10.25 -10.04 -11.65
CA HIS A 344 11.65 -10.00 -11.24
C HIS A 344 11.83 -10.93 -10.03
N PRO A 345 11.96 -12.25 -10.24
CA PRO A 345 11.97 -13.22 -9.15
C PRO A 345 13.14 -13.04 -8.19
N GLU A 346 14.35 -12.80 -8.71
CA GLU A 346 15.55 -12.59 -7.89
C GLU A 346 15.46 -11.33 -7.03
N LEU A 347 14.88 -10.25 -7.58
CA LEU A 347 14.64 -9.01 -6.85
C LEU A 347 13.64 -9.22 -5.70
N LEU A 348 12.53 -9.92 -5.97
CA LEU A 348 11.54 -10.21 -4.93
C LEU A 348 12.14 -11.07 -3.81
N ASP A 349 12.93 -12.07 -4.17
CA ASP A 349 13.61 -12.94 -3.20
C ASP A 349 14.63 -12.15 -2.38
N TRP A 350 15.41 -11.30 -3.02
CA TRP A 350 16.39 -10.48 -2.33
C TRP A 350 15.74 -9.47 -1.37
N LEU A 351 14.74 -8.71 -1.83
CA LEU A 351 14.01 -7.74 -0.99
C LEU A 351 13.32 -8.43 0.19
N THR A 352 12.82 -9.66 -0.01
CA THR A 352 12.23 -10.47 1.05
C THR A 352 13.27 -10.84 2.11
N ARG A 353 14.46 -11.29 1.69
CA ARG A 353 15.56 -11.62 2.59
C ARG A 353 16.09 -10.38 3.32
N ASP A 354 16.24 -9.25 2.64
CA ASP A 354 16.65 -7.98 3.24
C ASP A 354 15.68 -7.54 4.34
N LEU A 355 14.36 -7.57 4.05
CA LEU A 355 13.33 -7.21 5.02
C LEU A 355 13.39 -8.08 6.29
N VAL A 356 13.54 -9.40 6.13
CA VAL A 356 13.66 -10.33 7.26
C VAL A 356 14.96 -10.08 8.05
N ALA A 357 16.09 -9.91 7.36
CA ALA A 357 17.39 -9.66 7.98
C ALA A 357 17.42 -8.35 8.78
N HIS A 358 16.60 -7.37 8.39
CA HIS A 358 16.49 -6.06 9.05
C HIS A 358 15.20 -5.92 9.87
N ASN A 359 14.78 -7.01 10.54
CA ASN A 359 13.67 -7.02 11.50
C ASN A 359 12.37 -6.42 10.95
N TYR A 360 12.02 -6.73 9.71
CA TYR A 360 10.78 -6.26 9.06
C TYR A 360 10.58 -4.74 9.08
N ASP A 361 11.67 -3.97 8.99
CA ASP A 361 11.65 -2.50 8.94
C ASP A 361 11.08 -2.00 7.60
N ILE A 362 9.79 -1.64 7.60
CA ILE A 362 9.09 -1.11 6.43
C ILE A 362 9.67 0.25 6.01
N LYS A 363 10.08 1.09 6.94
CA LYS A 363 10.65 2.41 6.65
C LYS A 363 11.95 2.31 5.86
N ARG A 364 12.81 1.34 6.22
CA ARG A 364 14.03 1.01 5.48
C ARG A 364 13.72 0.56 4.04
N LEU A 365 12.73 -0.32 3.87
CA LEU A 365 12.28 -0.78 2.54
C LEU A 365 11.78 0.39 1.69
N LEU A 366 10.92 1.25 2.25
CA LEU A 366 10.40 2.45 1.59
C LEU A 366 11.54 3.36 1.13
N ARG A 367 12.51 3.62 2.02
CA ARG A 367 13.69 4.44 1.71
C ARG A 367 14.44 3.91 0.50
N GLY A 368 14.76 2.62 0.47
CA GLY A 368 15.48 2.02 -0.64
C GLY A 368 14.71 2.11 -1.96
N ILE A 369 13.40 1.85 -1.95
CA ILE A 369 12.56 1.94 -3.14
C ILE A 369 12.59 3.36 -3.71
N VAL A 370 12.32 4.40 -2.91
CA VAL A 370 12.22 5.78 -3.41
C VAL A 370 13.57 6.41 -3.77
N LEU A 371 14.67 5.80 -3.35
CA LEU A 371 16.02 6.19 -3.75
C LEU A 371 16.52 5.49 -5.03
N SER A 372 15.84 4.46 -5.53
CA SER A 372 16.25 3.76 -6.76
C SER A 372 16.10 4.64 -8.00
N GLN A 373 16.91 4.41 -9.02
CA GLN A 373 16.77 5.06 -10.32
C GLN A 373 15.50 4.59 -11.03
N ALA A 374 15.10 3.33 -10.81
CA ALA A 374 13.86 2.80 -11.35
C ALA A 374 12.63 3.61 -10.90
N TYR A 375 12.57 4.03 -9.62
CA TYR A 375 11.50 4.90 -9.12
C TYR A 375 11.54 6.31 -9.70
N SER A 376 12.71 6.83 -10.01
CA SER A 376 12.90 8.21 -10.47
C SER A 376 12.67 8.41 -11.97
N ARG A 377 12.35 7.36 -12.73
CA ARG A 377 12.09 7.47 -14.17
C ARG A 377 10.93 8.40 -14.46
N SER A 378 10.98 9.06 -15.62
CA SER A 378 9.87 9.87 -16.11
C SER A 378 8.65 9.00 -16.43
N SER A 379 7.47 9.58 -16.28
CA SER A 379 6.21 9.03 -16.80
C SER A 379 5.98 9.37 -18.27
N GLU A 380 6.81 10.24 -18.85
CA GLU A 380 6.77 10.58 -20.26
C GLU A 380 7.52 9.53 -21.07
N TRP A 381 6.88 9.04 -22.12
CA TRP A 381 7.45 8.07 -23.04
C TRP A 381 7.51 8.61 -24.46
N SER A 382 8.70 8.70 -25.03
CA SER A 382 8.93 9.23 -26.37
C SER A 382 9.82 8.34 -27.26
N VAL A 383 10.26 7.17 -26.75
CA VAL A 383 11.21 6.29 -27.43
C VAL A 383 10.54 5.52 -28.57
N SER A 384 9.27 5.13 -28.40
CA SER A 384 8.48 4.42 -29.40
C SER A 384 7.00 4.78 -29.27
N PRO A 385 6.14 4.44 -30.27
CA PRO A 385 4.70 4.77 -30.24
C PRO A 385 3.94 4.19 -29.05
N MET A 386 4.40 3.06 -28.50
CA MET A 386 3.78 2.43 -27.35
C MET A 386 4.83 2.20 -26.25
N PRO A 387 4.48 2.48 -24.97
CA PRO A 387 5.38 2.15 -23.87
C PRO A 387 5.55 0.63 -23.76
N PRO A 388 6.69 0.15 -23.22
CA PRO A 388 6.93 -1.26 -22.94
C PRO A 388 5.97 -1.80 -21.88
N ASP A 389 5.95 -3.13 -21.72
CA ASP A 389 5.12 -3.76 -20.68
C ASP A 389 5.40 -3.17 -19.30
N ALA A 390 4.34 -2.86 -18.57
CA ALA A 390 4.43 -2.21 -17.25
C ALA A 390 5.19 -3.05 -16.22
N SER A 391 5.32 -4.37 -16.42
CA SER A 391 6.07 -5.26 -15.54
C SER A 391 7.59 -5.07 -15.64
N LEU A 392 8.08 -4.35 -16.65
CA LEU A 392 9.50 -4.02 -16.82
C LEU A 392 9.94 -2.78 -16.04
N PHE A 393 8.99 -2.01 -15.50
CA PHE A 393 9.25 -0.77 -14.77
C PHE A 393 10.14 0.22 -15.52
N ALA A 394 10.09 0.19 -16.86
CA ALA A 394 10.88 1.04 -17.75
C ALA A 394 10.41 2.49 -17.76
N VAL A 395 9.15 2.73 -17.41
CA VAL A 395 8.47 4.03 -17.41
C VAL A 395 7.70 4.16 -16.10
N ALA A 396 7.73 5.31 -15.46
CA ALA A 396 6.92 5.53 -14.27
C ALA A 396 5.43 5.56 -14.62
N LYS A 397 4.65 4.85 -13.86
CA LYS A 397 3.19 4.81 -14.05
C LYS A 397 2.56 6.06 -13.48
N VAL A 398 1.75 6.74 -14.28
CA VAL A 398 0.86 7.80 -13.79
C VAL A 398 -0.19 7.18 -12.88
N LYS A 399 -0.27 7.67 -11.63
CA LYS A 399 -1.19 7.15 -10.61
C LYS A 399 -2.20 8.22 -10.21
N PRO A 400 -3.51 7.91 -10.18
CA PRO A 400 -4.48 8.81 -9.59
C PRO A 400 -4.27 8.91 -8.07
N LEU A 401 -4.47 10.11 -7.53
CA LEU A 401 -4.36 10.36 -6.10
C LEU A 401 -5.50 9.67 -5.35
N THR A 402 -5.21 9.09 -4.20
CA THR A 402 -6.25 8.63 -3.28
C THR A 402 -7.09 9.82 -2.79
N PRO A 403 -8.35 9.60 -2.35
CA PRO A 403 -9.20 10.67 -1.83
C PRO A 403 -8.54 11.53 -0.76
N ARG A 404 -7.72 10.92 0.09
CA ARG A 404 -6.98 11.66 1.13
C ARG A 404 -5.84 12.49 0.57
N GLN A 405 -5.03 11.93 -0.31
CA GLN A 405 -3.96 12.68 -0.97
C GLN A 405 -4.53 13.87 -1.75
N TYR A 406 -5.62 13.64 -2.47
CA TYR A 406 -6.27 14.70 -3.25
C TYR A 406 -6.85 15.79 -2.35
N SER A 407 -7.62 15.41 -1.31
CA SER A 407 -8.20 16.37 -0.36
C SER A 407 -7.14 17.23 0.32
N LEU A 408 -6.08 16.57 0.80
CA LEU A 408 -4.98 17.24 1.46
C LEU A 408 -4.23 18.18 0.51
N SER A 409 -4.01 17.73 -0.73
CA SER A 409 -3.36 18.54 -1.76
C SER A 409 -4.18 19.76 -2.16
N LEU A 410 -5.52 19.63 -2.26
CA LEU A 410 -6.42 20.77 -2.50
C LEU A 410 -6.35 21.79 -1.36
N LEU A 411 -6.35 21.35 -0.10
CA LEU A 411 -6.23 22.24 1.07
C LEU A 411 -4.88 22.98 1.08
N ILE A 412 -3.79 22.34 0.65
CA ILE A 412 -2.47 22.96 0.55
C ILE A 412 -2.43 23.94 -0.60
N ALA A 413 -2.86 23.54 -1.79
CA ALA A 413 -2.84 24.35 -3.01
C ALA A 413 -3.68 25.64 -2.89
N ALA A 414 -4.84 25.55 -2.24
CA ALA A 414 -5.76 26.66 -2.08
C ALA A 414 -5.41 27.61 -0.91
N ASN A 415 -4.41 27.29 -0.09
CA ASN A 415 -4.00 28.13 1.01
C ASN A 415 -3.06 29.25 0.54
N ASN A 416 -2.96 30.33 1.31
CA ASN A 416 -1.99 31.39 1.04
C ASN A 416 -0.56 30.84 1.16
N PRO A 417 0.25 30.84 0.08
CA PRO A 417 1.57 30.21 0.07
C PRO A 417 2.58 30.83 1.05
N THR A 418 2.33 32.03 1.55
CA THR A 418 3.21 32.73 2.50
C THR A 418 2.91 32.39 3.96
N GLN A 419 1.88 31.60 4.24
CA GLN A 419 1.42 31.28 5.61
C GLN A 419 1.81 29.86 6.07
N TRP A 420 2.68 29.21 5.36
CA TRP A 420 3.21 27.91 5.80
C TRP A 420 4.33 28.11 6.82
N PRO A 421 4.42 27.26 7.87
CA PRO A 421 5.56 27.27 8.76
C PRO A 421 6.87 27.08 7.99
N ALA A 422 7.91 27.77 8.43
CA ALA A 422 9.24 27.59 7.85
C ALA A 422 9.78 26.18 8.13
N ALA A 423 10.73 25.71 7.32
CA ALA A 423 11.25 24.33 7.38
C ALA A 423 11.89 23.96 8.72
N ASP A 424 12.36 24.93 9.50
CA ASP A 424 12.95 24.76 10.82
C ASP A 424 11.91 24.77 11.96
N GLN A 425 10.64 25.04 11.66
CA GLN A 425 9.52 25.10 12.63
C GLN A 425 8.76 23.78 12.71
N ALA A 426 9.45 22.70 13.01
CA ALA A 426 8.92 21.33 12.97
C ALA A 426 7.66 21.13 13.86
N GLU A 427 7.61 21.74 15.04
CA GLU A 427 6.45 21.64 15.95
C GLU A 427 5.21 22.34 15.38
N GLN A 428 5.38 23.54 14.81
CA GLN A 428 4.28 24.26 14.18
C GLN A 428 3.77 23.51 12.94
N TRP A 429 4.69 22.89 12.18
CA TRP A 429 4.32 22.04 11.07
C TRP A 429 3.53 20.83 11.52
N ALA A 430 3.93 20.17 12.62
CA ALA A 430 3.23 19.01 13.15
C ALA A 430 1.77 19.36 13.55
N GLN A 431 1.56 20.48 14.24
CA GLN A 431 0.22 20.98 14.59
C GLN A 431 -0.61 21.32 13.33
N ARG A 432 0.01 21.99 12.35
CA ARG A 432 -0.65 22.33 11.09
C ARG A 432 -1.02 21.08 10.31
N ARG A 433 -0.14 20.08 10.29
CA ARG A 433 -0.38 18.79 9.62
C ARG A 433 -1.58 18.05 10.21
N GLU A 434 -1.70 18.03 11.52
CA GLU A 434 -2.86 17.44 12.21
C GLU A 434 -4.17 18.16 11.85
N GLN A 435 -4.16 19.50 11.84
CA GLN A 435 -5.33 20.29 11.40
C GLN A 435 -5.74 19.96 9.96
N LEU A 436 -4.77 19.86 9.06
CA LEU A 436 -4.99 19.50 7.67
C LEU A 436 -5.52 18.07 7.52
N GLU A 437 -5.01 17.13 8.32
CA GLU A 437 -5.50 15.74 8.34
C GLU A 437 -6.98 15.70 8.73
N ASN A 438 -7.36 16.42 9.79
CA ASN A 438 -8.74 16.48 10.25
C ASN A 438 -9.65 17.16 9.21
N ALA A 439 -9.21 18.25 8.58
CA ALA A 439 -9.95 18.91 7.51
C ALA A 439 -10.11 18.01 6.27
N SER A 440 -9.05 17.29 5.90
CA SER A 440 -9.08 16.37 4.73
C SER A 440 -10.07 15.22 4.89
N ASN A 441 -10.32 14.75 6.12
CA ASN A 441 -11.33 13.73 6.41
C ASN A 441 -12.72 14.15 5.93
N GLY A 442 -13.06 15.43 6.09
CA GLY A 442 -14.35 15.98 5.66
C GLY A 442 -14.53 16.06 4.14
N TRP A 443 -13.43 16.01 3.39
CA TRP A 443 -13.43 16.06 1.93
C TRP A 443 -13.24 14.68 1.28
N ALA A 444 -12.46 13.80 1.91
CA ALA A 444 -12.09 12.50 1.34
C ALA A 444 -13.31 11.65 0.93
N GLY A 445 -14.41 11.73 1.68
CA GLY A 445 -15.65 11.04 1.35
C GLY A 445 -16.39 11.59 0.10
N SER A 446 -15.95 12.73 -0.44
CA SER A 446 -16.53 13.32 -1.66
C SER A 446 -15.83 12.86 -2.93
N PHE A 447 -14.77 12.07 -2.83
CA PHE A 447 -13.96 11.60 -3.95
C PHE A 447 -13.95 10.07 -4.00
N GLU A 448 -13.99 9.52 -5.21
CA GLU A 448 -13.92 8.08 -5.39
C GLU A 448 -12.50 7.54 -5.20
N MET A 449 -12.43 6.34 -4.61
CA MET A 449 -11.18 5.60 -4.53
C MET A 449 -10.79 5.11 -5.93
N PRO A 450 -9.58 5.38 -6.42
CA PRO A 450 -9.14 4.87 -7.71
C PRO A 450 -9.14 3.34 -7.74
N GLY A 451 -9.78 2.78 -8.78
CA GLY A 451 -9.71 1.38 -9.14
C GLY A 451 -8.69 1.12 -10.26
N GLU A 452 -8.74 -0.07 -10.84
CA GLU A 452 -7.87 -0.43 -12.00
C GLU A 452 -8.10 0.47 -13.21
N SER A 453 -9.35 0.89 -13.45
CA SER A 453 -9.73 1.89 -14.43
C SER A 453 -10.23 3.13 -13.68
N PHE A 454 -9.44 4.21 -13.72
CA PHE A 454 -9.85 5.46 -13.08
C PHE A 454 -10.79 6.25 -14.00
N HIS A 455 -11.96 6.59 -13.47
CA HIS A 455 -12.90 7.53 -14.07
C HIS A 455 -13.26 8.59 -13.05
N VAL A 456 -13.31 9.85 -13.47
CA VAL A 456 -13.88 10.91 -12.64
C VAL A 456 -15.38 10.69 -12.60
N ALA A 457 -15.93 10.49 -11.40
CA ALA A 457 -17.36 10.32 -11.21
C ALA A 457 -18.12 11.60 -11.61
N VAL A 458 -19.32 11.43 -12.11
CA VAL A 458 -20.22 12.56 -12.45
C VAL A 458 -20.46 13.43 -11.21
N ASP A 459 -20.61 12.81 -10.05
CA ASP A 459 -20.81 13.49 -8.77
C ASP A 459 -19.60 14.36 -8.38
N GLU A 460 -18.37 13.91 -8.65
CA GLU A 460 -17.15 14.69 -8.44
C GLU A 460 -17.12 15.93 -9.37
N ALA A 461 -17.46 15.75 -10.64
CA ALA A 461 -17.53 16.86 -11.59
C ALA A 461 -18.63 17.88 -11.19
N LEU A 462 -19.80 17.40 -10.77
CA LEU A 462 -20.87 18.25 -10.26
C LEU A 462 -20.50 18.99 -8.97
N LEU A 463 -19.75 18.34 -8.06
CA LEU A 463 -19.24 18.95 -6.85
C LEU A 463 -18.38 20.17 -7.17
N PHE A 464 -17.41 20.03 -8.09
CA PHE A 464 -16.52 21.14 -8.47
C PHE A 464 -17.25 22.27 -9.22
N ASN A 465 -18.28 21.96 -10.00
CA ASN A 465 -18.99 22.96 -10.80
C ASN A 465 -20.10 23.70 -10.05
N ASN A 466 -20.76 23.02 -9.09
CA ASN A 466 -22.02 23.53 -8.54
C ASN A 466 -21.99 23.74 -7.00
N SER A 467 -20.93 23.30 -6.33
CA SER A 467 -20.93 23.33 -4.88
C SER A 467 -20.40 24.65 -4.32
N LYS A 468 -21.27 25.38 -3.63
CA LYS A 468 -20.85 26.54 -2.84
C LYS A 468 -19.73 26.21 -1.84
N ARG A 469 -19.66 24.97 -1.36
CA ARG A 469 -18.60 24.50 -0.46
C ARG A 469 -17.21 24.57 -1.10
N ILE A 470 -17.10 24.32 -2.43
CA ILE A 470 -15.84 24.48 -3.17
C ILE A 470 -15.44 25.96 -3.23
N GLU A 471 -16.42 26.85 -3.53
CA GLU A 471 -16.16 28.28 -3.58
C GLU A 471 -15.72 28.82 -2.20
N ASP A 472 -16.45 28.44 -1.13
CA ASP A 472 -16.22 28.93 0.22
C ASP A 472 -14.91 28.40 0.83
N GLU A 473 -14.46 27.18 0.45
CA GLU A 473 -13.24 26.59 1.02
C GLU A 473 -11.99 26.88 0.17
N PHE A 474 -12.06 26.70 -1.15
CA PHE A 474 -10.87 26.72 -2.02
C PHE A 474 -10.72 28.03 -2.82
N LEU A 475 -11.82 28.73 -3.11
CA LEU A 475 -11.82 29.88 -4.02
C LEU A 475 -12.16 31.21 -3.32
N ARG A 476 -12.23 31.19 -2.00
CA ARG A 476 -12.58 32.39 -1.20
C ARG A 476 -11.53 33.48 -1.36
N ASP A 477 -12.02 34.73 -1.57
CA ASP A 477 -11.18 35.94 -1.58
C ASP A 477 -10.92 36.42 -0.13
N SER A 478 -9.98 35.77 0.53
CA SER A 478 -9.56 36.13 1.90
C SER A 478 -8.06 35.92 2.05
N GLY A 479 -7.46 36.65 3.00
CA GLY A 479 -6.02 36.69 3.18
C GLY A 479 -5.35 35.37 3.53
N ASP A 480 -6.11 34.37 3.98
CA ASP A 480 -5.67 33.01 4.29
C ASP A 480 -5.73 32.07 3.08
N ARG A 481 -6.26 32.54 1.94
CA ARG A 481 -6.45 31.74 0.73
C ARG A 481 -5.59 32.22 -0.43
N LEU A 482 -5.33 31.33 -1.38
CA LEU A 482 -4.55 31.62 -2.58
C LEU A 482 -5.17 32.78 -3.37
N VAL A 483 -6.48 32.77 -3.63
CA VAL A 483 -7.17 33.83 -4.38
C VAL A 483 -6.97 35.21 -3.74
N GLY A 484 -7.10 35.30 -2.40
CA GLY A 484 -6.88 36.56 -1.68
C GLY A 484 -5.42 37.02 -1.73
N HIS A 485 -4.46 36.11 -1.70
CA HIS A 485 -3.05 36.42 -1.89
C HIS A 485 -2.77 36.92 -3.32
N LEU A 486 -3.27 36.19 -4.35
CA LEU A 486 -3.10 36.60 -5.76
C LEU A 486 -3.70 37.98 -6.05
N LYS A 487 -4.81 38.33 -5.41
CA LYS A 487 -5.43 39.66 -5.53
C LYS A 487 -4.52 40.79 -5.04
N SER A 488 -3.66 40.51 -4.06
CA SER A 488 -2.71 41.49 -3.54
C SER A 488 -1.53 41.77 -4.46
N LEU A 489 -1.30 40.91 -5.47
CA LEU A 489 -0.25 41.10 -6.46
C LEU A 489 -0.75 41.97 -7.62
N SER A 490 0.04 42.98 -7.99
CA SER A 490 -0.33 43.92 -9.07
C SER A 490 0.08 43.40 -10.47
N ASP A 491 1.13 42.58 -10.54
CA ASP A 491 1.68 42.06 -11.79
C ASP A 491 1.08 40.70 -12.15
N ASN A 492 0.57 40.56 -13.38
CA ASN A 492 0.00 39.30 -13.87
C ASN A 492 1.02 38.17 -13.94
N GLN A 493 2.27 38.46 -14.25
CA GLN A 493 3.32 37.44 -14.31
C GLN A 493 3.57 36.84 -12.92
N ALA A 494 3.66 37.68 -11.89
CA ALA A 494 3.77 37.24 -10.51
C ALA A 494 2.53 36.44 -10.04
N VAL A 495 1.33 36.83 -10.47
CA VAL A 495 0.08 36.09 -10.22
C VAL A 495 0.12 34.70 -10.82
N ILE A 496 0.49 34.58 -12.11
CA ILE A 496 0.53 33.30 -12.84
C ILE A 496 1.59 32.38 -12.21
N GLU A 497 2.79 32.91 -11.99
CA GLU A 497 3.88 32.15 -11.38
C GLU A 497 3.50 31.62 -10.00
N THR A 498 2.91 32.46 -9.16
CA THR A 498 2.47 32.06 -7.81
C THR A 498 1.37 30.99 -7.87
N ALA A 499 0.38 31.16 -8.74
CA ALA A 499 -0.73 30.21 -8.84
C ALA A 499 -0.28 28.84 -9.34
N VAL A 500 0.49 28.80 -10.44
CA VAL A 500 0.99 27.53 -11.01
C VAL A 500 1.96 26.85 -10.03
N GLN A 501 2.86 27.62 -9.40
CA GLN A 501 3.77 27.07 -8.40
C GLN A 501 3.03 26.48 -7.19
N ALA A 502 1.98 27.13 -6.70
CA ALA A 502 1.23 26.66 -5.53
C ALA A 502 0.40 25.41 -5.82
N ILE A 503 -0.11 25.26 -7.05
CA ILE A 503 -1.01 24.18 -7.43
C ILE A 503 -0.28 23.03 -8.13
N CYS A 504 0.55 23.36 -9.14
CA CYS A 504 1.24 22.38 -9.97
C CYS A 504 2.64 22.02 -9.44
N SER A 505 3.15 22.77 -8.44
CA SER A 505 4.48 22.57 -7.82
C SER A 505 5.68 22.78 -8.78
N ARG A 506 5.46 23.48 -9.89
CA ARG A 506 6.45 23.81 -10.93
C ARG A 506 6.24 25.23 -11.44
N PRO A 507 7.23 25.82 -12.12
CA PRO A 507 6.99 27.06 -12.86
C PRO A 507 5.99 26.85 -14.02
N PRO A 508 5.27 27.91 -14.45
CA PRO A 508 4.42 27.84 -15.62
C PRO A 508 5.25 27.63 -16.90
N ARG A 509 4.73 26.82 -17.83
CA ARG A 509 5.29 26.69 -19.18
C ARG A 509 5.03 27.98 -19.98
N ASP A 510 5.76 28.20 -21.05
CA ASP A 510 5.64 29.44 -21.84
C ASP A 510 4.25 29.61 -22.46
N ASP A 511 3.67 28.53 -22.97
CA ASP A 511 2.31 28.50 -23.52
C ASP A 511 1.24 28.73 -22.45
N GLU A 512 1.37 28.11 -21.26
CA GLU A 512 0.50 28.35 -20.13
C GLU A 512 0.58 29.82 -19.65
N ARG A 513 1.78 30.35 -19.55
CA ARG A 513 2.02 31.76 -19.17
C ARG A 513 1.32 32.71 -20.13
N ALA A 514 1.49 32.49 -21.45
CA ALA A 514 0.86 33.32 -22.47
C ALA A 514 -0.69 33.24 -22.41
N ALA A 515 -1.22 32.03 -22.30
CA ALA A 515 -2.67 31.82 -22.25
C ALA A 515 -3.31 32.41 -20.98
N LEU A 516 -2.67 32.25 -19.83
CA LEU A 516 -3.19 32.79 -18.56
C LEU A 516 -3.07 34.33 -18.50
N ASP A 517 -2.03 34.92 -19.08
CA ASP A 517 -1.88 36.38 -19.14
C ASP A 517 -2.94 37.02 -20.06
N ASP A 518 -3.16 36.47 -21.25
CA ASP A 518 -4.22 36.90 -22.16
C ASP A 518 -5.60 36.81 -21.49
N PHE A 519 -5.85 35.72 -20.75
CA PHE A 519 -7.09 35.54 -20.00
C PHE A 519 -7.29 36.62 -18.92
N LEU A 520 -6.26 36.90 -18.11
CA LEU A 520 -6.31 37.92 -17.07
C LEU A 520 -6.46 39.34 -17.63
N GLN A 521 -5.80 39.65 -18.73
CA GLN A 521 -5.91 40.94 -19.42
C GLN A 521 -7.34 41.17 -19.95
N LYS A 522 -7.93 40.19 -20.63
CA LYS A 522 -9.30 40.28 -21.18
C LYS A 522 -10.38 40.40 -20.11
N ARG A 523 -10.10 39.97 -18.88
CA ARG A 523 -11.03 39.98 -17.74
C ARG A 523 -10.63 40.97 -16.64
N SER A 524 -9.83 41.95 -16.96
CA SER A 524 -9.32 42.95 -16.00
C SER A 524 -10.43 43.76 -15.29
N ALA A 525 -11.62 43.87 -15.89
CA ALA A 525 -12.78 44.57 -15.29
C ALA A 525 -13.33 43.87 -14.04
N ASP A 526 -13.20 42.51 -13.95
CA ASP A 526 -13.55 41.73 -12.75
C ASP A 526 -12.39 40.81 -12.39
N ARG A 527 -11.33 41.40 -11.88
CA ARG A 527 -10.09 40.71 -11.55
C ARG A 527 -10.31 39.56 -10.54
N VAL A 528 -11.18 39.73 -9.56
CA VAL A 528 -11.40 38.70 -8.53
C VAL A 528 -12.08 37.47 -9.15
N ALA A 529 -13.09 37.66 -10.00
CA ALA A 529 -13.72 36.54 -10.70
C ALA A 529 -12.74 35.85 -11.66
N ALA A 530 -11.87 36.62 -12.34
CA ALA A 530 -10.83 36.04 -13.20
C ALA A 530 -9.83 35.18 -12.41
N LEU A 531 -9.38 35.67 -11.24
CA LEU A 531 -8.46 34.92 -10.36
C LEU A 531 -9.13 33.62 -9.83
N ARG A 532 -10.40 33.69 -9.41
CA ARG A 532 -11.15 32.49 -8.98
C ARG A 532 -11.26 31.46 -10.09
N GLN A 533 -11.58 31.88 -11.33
CA GLN A 533 -11.67 30.99 -12.47
C GLN A 533 -10.33 30.36 -12.83
N MET A 534 -9.25 31.14 -12.82
CA MET A 534 -7.89 30.64 -13.05
C MET A 534 -7.50 29.59 -12.02
N VAL A 535 -7.69 29.88 -10.72
CA VAL A 535 -7.40 28.92 -9.64
C VAL A 535 -8.27 27.68 -9.77
N TRP A 536 -9.57 27.83 -10.09
CA TRP A 536 -10.48 26.71 -10.29
C TRP A 536 -10.01 25.78 -11.42
N VAL A 537 -9.62 26.33 -12.58
CA VAL A 537 -9.09 25.55 -13.72
C VAL A 537 -7.85 24.77 -13.33
N LEU A 538 -6.92 25.37 -12.60
CA LEU A 538 -5.70 24.72 -12.15
C LEU A 538 -5.98 23.62 -11.10
N LEU A 539 -6.89 23.86 -10.14
CA LEU A 539 -7.26 22.88 -9.11
C LEU A 539 -8.01 21.66 -9.68
N THR A 540 -8.75 21.85 -10.79
CA THR A 540 -9.50 20.77 -11.47
C THR A 540 -8.70 20.11 -12.59
N GLY A 541 -7.49 20.60 -12.87
CA GLY A 541 -6.61 20.07 -13.90
C GLY A 541 -6.01 18.69 -13.54
N PRO A 542 -5.53 17.94 -14.55
CA PRO A 542 -5.01 16.59 -14.35
C PRO A 542 -3.80 16.57 -13.39
N GLU A 543 -2.98 17.61 -13.36
CA GLU A 543 -1.82 17.68 -12.47
C GLU A 543 -2.20 17.68 -10.97
N MET A 544 -3.40 18.14 -10.63
CA MET A 544 -3.90 18.02 -9.25
C MET A 544 -4.45 16.63 -8.92
N ARG A 545 -4.88 15.87 -9.93
CA ARG A 545 -5.57 14.59 -9.73
C ARG A 545 -4.64 13.38 -9.83
N PHE A 546 -3.45 13.56 -10.44
CA PHE A 546 -2.51 12.48 -10.70
C PHE A 546 -1.11 12.77 -10.14
N SER A 547 -0.38 11.69 -9.85
CA SER A 547 1.07 11.66 -9.64
C SER A 547 1.73 11.18 -10.93
N PHE A 548 2.67 11.96 -11.43
CA PHE A 548 3.39 11.71 -12.68
C PHE A 548 4.78 11.18 -12.44
#